data_eee89662aefcccfd2b4e419d790bbee4
#
_entry.id   eee89662aefcccfd2b4e419d790bbee4
#
_cell.length_a   1.000
_cell.length_b   1.000
_cell.length_c   1.000
_cell.angle_alpha   90.00
_cell.angle_beta   90.00
_cell.angle_gamma   90.00
#
_symmetry.space_group_name_H-M   'P 1'
#
loop_
_entity.id
_entity.type
_entity.pdbx_description
1 polymer ?
#
loop_
_entity_poly.entity_id
_entity_poly.type
_entity_poly.pdbx_seq_one_letter_code
_entity_poly.pdbx_strand_id
1 'polypeptide(L)'
;WGAPFDLVGNLIKFPAKEKAQPVDLGPISGVNRATFRETDMSWKTLDKMQLMGKRVLTRVDINVPVENGRVTDTTRIDRIVPTVQHILKSGGTPILIAHFGRPKGQIVDALSLKVTVPALEAAIGVPVKFTSLDRARETIAFAKNQVVLIENIRFEPGEERNDPQLAQRLADLGDIYCNDAFSAAHRAHA
;
A
#
# COMPACT_ATOMS: atom_id res chain seq x y z
N TRP A 1 -17.09 12.31 23.98
CA TRP A 1 -15.92 11.73 24.69
C TRP A 1 -15.30 10.74 23.72
N GLY A 2 -14.29 11.24 22.93
CA GLY A 2 -13.59 10.49 21.92
C GLY A 2 -12.46 9.68 22.55
N ALA A 3 -12.47 8.39 22.32
CA ALA A 3 -11.28 7.56 22.52
C ALA A 3 -10.27 7.85 21.39
N PRO A 4 -8.96 7.90 21.66
CA PRO A 4 -7.96 8.04 20.62
C PRO A 4 -7.97 6.78 19.76
N PHE A 5 -8.11 6.94 18.44
CA PHE A 5 -7.98 5.85 17.50
C PHE A 5 -6.51 5.43 17.46
N ASP A 6 -6.22 4.22 17.92
CA ASP A 6 -4.93 3.57 17.68
C ASP A 6 -4.77 3.33 16.18
N LEU A 7 -3.89 4.11 15.54
CA LEU A 7 -3.42 3.88 14.18
C LEU A 7 -2.47 2.66 14.21
N VAL A 8 -3.03 1.47 14.12
CA VAL A 8 -2.24 0.24 13.97
C VAL A 8 -1.91 0.06 12.49
N GLY A 9 -0.95 0.82 12.00
CA GLY A 9 -0.37 0.64 10.68
C GLY A 9 0.92 -0.16 10.78
N ASN A 10 0.95 -1.36 10.24
CA ASN A 10 2.17 -2.16 10.14
C ASN A 10 3.06 -1.60 9.03
N LEU A 11 4.19 -1.00 9.39
CA LEU A 11 5.13 -0.42 8.47
C LEU A 11 6.30 -1.38 8.21
N ILE A 12 6.53 -1.73 6.96
CA ILE A 12 7.72 -2.45 6.53
C ILE A 12 8.59 -1.49 5.71
N LYS A 13 9.82 -1.23 6.15
CA LYS A 13 10.80 -0.44 5.41
C LYS A 13 11.54 -1.37 4.44
N PHE A 14 11.51 -1.06 3.14
CA PHE A 14 12.40 -1.73 2.19
C PHE A 14 13.85 -1.28 2.44
N PRO A 15 14.83 -2.21 2.51
CA PRO A 15 16.23 -1.82 2.61
C PRO A 15 16.64 -1.04 1.37
N ALA A 16 17.44 0.02 1.57
CA ALA A 16 18.12 0.71 0.48
C ALA A 16 18.86 -0.33 -0.37
N LYS A 17 18.88 -0.16 -1.70
CA LYS A 17 19.48 -1.06 -2.68
C LYS A 17 20.95 -1.37 -2.32
N GLU A 18 21.16 -2.32 -1.44
CA GLU A 18 22.45 -2.98 -1.28
C GLU A 18 22.46 -4.15 -2.27
N LYS A 19 23.45 -4.16 -3.16
CA LYS A 19 23.61 -5.24 -4.16
C LYS A 19 23.67 -6.56 -3.40
N ALA A 20 22.68 -7.42 -3.62
CA ALA A 20 22.67 -8.77 -3.08
C ALA A 20 23.94 -9.50 -3.54
N GLN A 21 24.83 -9.78 -2.61
CA GLN A 21 25.90 -10.75 -2.81
C GLN A 21 25.25 -12.15 -2.77
N PRO A 22 25.69 -13.10 -3.62
CA PRO A 22 25.16 -14.45 -3.57
C PRO A 22 25.52 -15.06 -2.22
N VAL A 23 24.52 -15.54 -1.48
CA VAL A 23 24.71 -16.24 -0.22
C VAL A 23 25.16 -17.65 -0.53
N ASP A 24 26.42 -17.96 -0.19
CA ASP A 24 26.94 -19.32 -0.19
C ASP A 24 26.27 -20.11 0.93
N LEU A 25 25.36 -21.04 0.57
CA LEU A 25 24.71 -21.94 1.50
C LEU A 25 25.63 -23.11 1.82
N GLY A 26 26.64 -22.88 2.63
CA GLY A 26 27.45 -23.94 3.23
C GLY A 26 26.60 -24.89 4.11
N PRO A 27 27.09 -26.11 4.42
CA PRO A 27 26.29 -27.21 5.00
C PRO A 27 25.77 -26.87 6.40
N ILE A 28 24.45 -27.00 6.57
CA ILE A 28 23.73 -26.79 7.83
C ILE A 28 24.00 -27.98 8.77
N SER A 29 25.03 -27.89 9.61
CA SER A 29 25.18 -28.76 10.78
C SER A 29 25.23 -27.88 12.05
N GLY A 30 24.24 -28.02 12.92
CA GLY A 30 24.24 -27.41 14.24
C GLY A 30 23.34 -26.18 14.39
N VAL A 31 22.02 -26.34 14.25
CA VAL A 31 21.07 -25.32 14.68
C VAL A 31 21.02 -25.30 16.20
N ASN A 32 21.86 -24.48 16.79
CA ASN A 32 21.74 -24.13 18.20
C ASN A 32 20.47 -23.23 18.35
N ARG A 33 19.45 -23.79 18.98
CA ARG A 33 18.14 -23.17 19.24
C ARG A 33 18.23 -22.15 20.39
N ALA A 34 19.24 -21.27 20.32
CA ALA A 34 19.49 -20.27 21.32
C ALA A 34 19.21 -18.88 20.77
N THR A 35 18.16 -18.31 21.31
CA THR A 35 17.87 -16.87 21.34
C THR A 35 17.52 -16.19 20.02
N PHE A 36 16.39 -16.54 19.39
CA PHE A 36 15.58 -15.50 18.78
C PHE A 36 15.06 -14.63 19.93
N ARG A 37 15.75 -13.54 20.20
CA ARG A 37 15.21 -12.52 21.09
C ARG A 37 14.05 -11.88 20.37
N GLU A 38 12.87 -12.04 20.91
CA GLU A 38 11.58 -11.45 20.53
C GLU A 38 11.57 -9.90 20.63
N THR A 39 12.75 -9.29 20.86
CA THR A 39 12.91 -7.89 21.27
C THR A 39 13.25 -6.92 20.15
N ASP A 40 13.30 -7.34 18.86
CA ASP A 40 13.73 -6.41 17.81
C ASP A 40 12.75 -6.28 16.61
N MET A 41 11.54 -6.81 16.74
CA MET A 41 10.43 -6.47 15.84
C MET A 41 9.61 -5.30 16.39
N SER A 42 10.27 -4.17 16.67
CA SER A 42 9.54 -2.94 16.96
C SER A 42 8.91 -2.42 15.66
N TRP A 43 7.63 -2.67 15.49
CA TRP A 43 6.83 -2.08 14.43
C TRP A 43 6.94 -0.56 14.50
N LYS A 44 7.44 0.07 13.44
CA LYS A 44 7.52 1.52 13.37
C LYS A 44 6.19 2.04 12.87
N THR A 45 5.53 2.84 13.66
CA THR A 45 4.32 3.56 13.25
C THR A 45 4.68 4.73 12.34
N LEU A 46 3.74 5.15 11.50
CA LEU A 46 3.95 6.16 10.47
C LEU A 46 4.35 7.52 11.05
N ASP A 47 3.85 7.85 12.26
CA ASP A 47 4.15 9.08 13.01
C ASP A 47 5.63 9.20 13.46
N LYS A 48 6.34 8.05 13.55
CA LYS A 48 7.76 8.00 13.93
C LYS A 48 8.71 8.04 12.72
N MET A 49 8.18 8.25 11.50
CA MET A 49 8.97 8.21 10.28
C MET A 49 9.14 9.59 9.66
N GLN A 50 10.31 9.79 9.05
CA GLN A 50 10.56 10.97 8.22
C GLN A 50 9.91 10.78 6.84
N LEU A 51 8.80 11.48 6.60
CA LEU A 51 8.01 11.34 5.38
C LEU A 51 8.29 12.45 4.34
N MET A 52 8.95 13.55 4.73
CA MET A 52 9.24 14.68 3.85
C MET A 52 9.96 14.21 2.58
N GLY A 53 9.35 14.47 1.42
CA GLY A 53 9.88 14.09 0.11
C GLY A 53 9.86 12.59 -0.18
N LYS A 54 9.25 11.76 0.68
CA LYS A 54 9.18 10.31 0.50
C LYS A 54 7.92 9.88 -0.25
N ARG A 55 8.08 8.87 -1.09
CA ARG A 55 6.98 8.15 -1.73
C ARG A 55 6.52 7.07 -0.77
N VAL A 56 5.27 7.16 -0.30
CA VAL A 56 4.72 6.22 0.67
C VAL A 56 3.72 5.31 -0.04
N LEU A 57 4.17 4.10 -0.39
CA LEU A 57 3.31 3.05 -0.95
C LEU A 57 2.39 2.54 0.16
N THR A 58 1.11 2.83 0.04
CA THR A 58 0.12 2.56 1.09
C THR A 58 -0.91 1.54 0.61
N ARG A 59 -0.91 0.35 1.22
CA ARG A 59 -1.98 -0.62 1.01
C ARG A 59 -3.21 -0.19 1.79
N VAL A 60 -4.33 -0.02 1.08
CA VAL A 60 -5.60 0.43 1.67
C VAL A 60 -6.73 -0.55 1.35
N ASP A 61 -7.78 -0.54 2.17
CA ASP A 61 -9.03 -1.27 1.90
C ASP A 61 -10.13 -0.27 1.51
N ILE A 62 -10.32 -0.12 0.21
CA ILE A 62 -11.36 0.70 -0.40
C ILE A 62 -12.33 -0.14 -1.25
N ASN A 63 -12.53 -1.40 -0.85
CA ASN A 63 -13.50 -2.28 -1.50
C ASN A 63 -14.91 -1.93 -1.04
N VAL A 64 -15.46 -0.88 -1.62
CA VAL A 64 -16.75 -0.24 -1.29
C VAL A 64 -17.87 -0.71 -2.20
N PRO A 65 -19.14 -0.65 -1.77
CA PRO A 65 -20.28 -0.93 -2.64
C PRO A 65 -20.43 0.15 -3.72
N VAL A 66 -20.74 -0.29 -4.93
CA VAL A 66 -20.94 0.59 -6.09
C VAL A 66 -22.26 0.24 -6.76
N GLU A 67 -23.10 1.24 -6.99
CA GLU A 67 -24.36 1.12 -7.73
C GLU A 67 -24.43 2.20 -8.80
N ASN A 68 -24.83 1.82 -10.01
CA ASN A 68 -24.95 2.74 -11.15
C ASN A 68 -23.67 3.59 -11.40
N GLY A 69 -22.48 2.98 -11.18
CA GLY A 69 -21.20 3.66 -11.38
C GLY A 69 -20.87 4.70 -10.29
N ARG A 70 -21.49 4.62 -9.12
CA ARG A 70 -21.22 5.53 -7.98
C ARG A 70 -21.03 4.73 -6.70
N VAL A 71 -20.09 5.18 -5.88
CA VAL A 71 -19.92 4.67 -4.52
C VAL A 71 -21.13 5.03 -3.68
N THR A 72 -21.75 4.04 -3.01
CA THR A 72 -22.96 4.23 -2.18
C THR A 72 -22.66 4.26 -0.68
N ASP A 73 -21.48 3.76 -0.26
CA ASP A 73 -21.02 3.80 1.12
C ASP A 73 -19.51 4.13 1.14
N THR A 74 -19.16 5.23 1.80
CA THR A 74 -17.78 5.73 1.91
C THR A 74 -17.05 5.27 3.17
N THR A 75 -17.67 4.50 4.04
CA THR A 75 -17.13 4.13 5.37
C THR A 75 -15.69 3.61 5.30
N ARG A 76 -15.35 2.81 4.29
CA ARG A 76 -13.97 2.30 4.12
C ARG A 76 -13.01 3.38 3.61
N ILE A 77 -13.49 4.28 2.76
CA ILE A 77 -12.73 5.44 2.30
C ILE A 77 -12.43 6.37 3.47
N ASP A 78 -13.42 6.65 4.30
CA ASP A 78 -13.28 7.57 5.45
C ASP A 78 -12.23 7.05 6.45
N ARG A 79 -12.11 5.73 6.60
CA ARG A 79 -11.12 5.10 7.50
C ARG A 79 -9.67 5.34 7.10
N ILE A 80 -9.38 5.45 5.81
CA ILE A 80 -8.00 5.67 5.33
C ILE A 80 -7.61 7.16 5.28
N VAL A 81 -8.58 8.07 5.38
CA VAL A 81 -8.35 9.53 5.31
C VAL A 81 -7.30 9.99 6.31
N PRO A 82 -7.32 9.61 7.60
CA PRO A 82 -6.31 10.03 8.58
C PRO A 82 -4.89 9.66 8.16
N THR A 83 -4.68 8.43 7.68
CA THR A 83 -3.37 7.94 7.20
C THR A 83 -2.88 8.75 6.01
N VAL A 84 -3.74 8.94 5.00
CA VAL A 84 -3.39 9.69 3.78
C VAL A 84 -3.08 11.15 4.10
N GLN A 85 -3.92 11.80 4.93
CA GLN A 85 -3.71 13.18 5.35
C GLN A 85 -2.43 13.34 6.18
N HIS A 86 -2.09 12.36 7.04
CA HIS A 86 -0.83 12.39 7.79
C HIS A 86 0.37 12.38 6.84
N ILE A 87 0.38 11.51 5.82
CA ILE A 87 1.44 11.45 4.81
C ILE A 87 1.57 12.81 4.09
N LEU A 88 0.45 13.38 3.62
CA LEU A 88 0.44 14.67 2.92
C LEU A 88 0.94 15.82 3.80
N LYS A 89 0.43 15.93 5.03
CA LYS A 89 0.85 16.97 6.00
C LYS A 89 2.32 16.87 6.37
N SER A 90 2.88 15.66 6.36
CA SER A 90 4.30 15.40 6.60
C SER A 90 5.17 15.57 5.36
N GLY A 91 4.62 16.07 4.24
CA GLY A 91 5.34 16.34 2.99
C GLY A 91 5.69 15.09 2.18
N GLY A 92 5.07 13.96 2.46
CA GLY A 92 5.18 12.72 1.68
C GLY A 92 4.17 12.68 0.53
N THR A 93 4.40 11.77 -0.43
CA THR A 93 3.48 11.49 -1.53
C THR A 93 2.82 10.14 -1.29
N PRO A 94 1.51 10.09 -0.95
CA PRO A 94 0.79 8.83 -0.79
C PRO A 94 0.51 8.19 -2.14
N ILE A 95 0.89 6.91 -2.27
CA ILE A 95 0.64 6.07 -3.43
C ILE A 95 -0.25 4.91 -2.95
N LEU A 96 -1.52 4.97 -3.30
CA LEU A 96 -2.50 4.00 -2.84
C LEU A 96 -2.53 2.78 -3.75
N ILE A 97 -2.42 1.60 -3.15
CA ILE A 97 -2.67 0.32 -3.79
C ILE A 97 -3.82 -0.38 -3.07
N ALA A 98 -4.75 -0.92 -3.83
CA ALA A 98 -5.90 -1.61 -3.28
C ALA A 98 -6.38 -2.72 -4.22
N HIS A 99 -7.19 -3.61 -3.67
CA HIS A 99 -7.96 -4.54 -4.50
C HIS A 99 -9.45 -4.15 -4.50
N PHE A 100 -10.13 -4.51 -5.58
CA PHE A 100 -11.56 -4.31 -5.73
C PHE A 100 -12.19 -5.55 -6.35
N GLY A 101 -13.13 -6.17 -5.64
CA GLY A 101 -13.76 -7.40 -6.07
C GLY A 101 -12.80 -8.59 -6.23
N ARG A 102 -13.14 -9.51 -7.16
CA ARG A 102 -12.37 -10.74 -7.43
C ARG A 102 -12.21 -10.98 -8.93
N PRO A 103 -11.41 -10.21 -9.65
CA PRO A 103 -11.23 -10.30 -11.10
C PRO A 103 -10.40 -11.51 -11.56
N LYS A 104 -9.73 -12.24 -10.64
CA LYS A 104 -8.89 -13.43 -10.94
C LYS A 104 -7.78 -13.16 -11.95
N GLY A 105 -7.08 -12.03 -11.82
CA GLY A 105 -5.98 -11.65 -12.71
C GLY A 105 -6.42 -11.21 -14.11
N GLN A 106 -7.66 -10.77 -14.27
CA GLN A 106 -8.19 -10.25 -15.53
C GLN A 106 -8.62 -8.80 -15.37
N ILE A 107 -8.51 -8.01 -16.44
CA ILE A 107 -9.04 -6.65 -16.47
C ILE A 107 -10.56 -6.74 -16.65
N VAL A 108 -11.30 -6.20 -15.68
CA VAL A 108 -12.76 -6.14 -15.67
C VAL A 108 -13.18 -4.71 -15.38
N ASP A 109 -13.72 -3.99 -16.36
CA ASP A 109 -14.05 -2.56 -16.25
C ASP A 109 -14.94 -2.24 -15.04
N ALA A 110 -15.92 -3.09 -14.75
CA ALA A 110 -16.78 -2.93 -13.58
C ALA A 110 -16.05 -3.05 -12.23
N LEU A 111 -14.83 -3.56 -12.22
CA LEU A 111 -13.98 -3.70 -11.05
C LEU A 111 -12.78 -2.75 -11.07
N SER A 112 -12.81 -1.71 -11.92
CA SER A 112 -11.82 -0.65 -11.92
C SER A 112 -11.97 0.24 -10.69
N LEU A 113 -10.85 0.54 -10.02
CA LEU A 113 -10.81 1.48 -8.91
C LEU A 113 -11.08 2.93 -9.33
N LYS A 114 -11.12 3.22 -10.64
CA LYS A 114 -11.45 4.54 -11.16
C LYS A 114 -12.78 5.08 -10.62
N VAL A 115 -13.74 4.20 -10.36
CA VAL A 115 -15.06 4.56 -9.80
C VAL A 115 -14.96 5.16 -8.40
N THR A 116 -13.90 4.88 -7.65
CA THR A 116 -13.71 5.40 -6.29
C THR A 116 -13.07 6.78 -6.25
N VAL A 117 -12.49 7.26 -7.36
CA VAL A 117 -11.74 8.53 -7.41
C VAL A 117 -12.55 9.72 -6.90
N PRO A 118 -13.80 9.98 -7.36
CA PRO A 118 -14.56 11.12 -6.87
C PRO A 118 -14.83 11.08 -5.35
N ALA A 119 -15.08 9.88 -4.81
CA ALA A 119 -15.31 9.71 -3.37
C ALA A 119 -14.02 9.92 -2.57
N LEU A 120 -12.87 9.45 -3.07
CA LEU A 120 -11.56 9.69 -2.46
C LEU A 120 -11.21 11.17 -2.45
N GLU A 121 -11.37 11.87 -3.56
CA GLU A 121 -11.12 13.32 -3.65
C GLU A 121 -11.99 14.12 -2.68
N ALA A 122 -13.28 13.78 -2.60
CA ALA A 122 -14.20 14.41 -1.67
C ALA A 122 -13.82 14.18 -0.20
N ALA A 123 -13.39 12.96 0.15
CA ALA A 123 -13.04 12.60 1.52
C ALA A 123 -11.67 13.15 1.95
N ILE A 124 -10.67 13.11 1.07
CA ILE A 124 -9.28 13.51 1.37
C ILE A 124 -9.10 15.03 1.24
N GLY A 125 -9.83 15.67 0.32
CA GLY A 125 -9.77 17.11 0.07
C GLY A 125 -8.65 17.55 -0.88
N VAL A 126 -8.02 16.62 -1.62
CA VAL A 126 -6.99 16.91 -2.64
C VAL A 126 -7.21 16.04 -3.88
N PRO A 127 -6.67 16.47 -5.05
CA PRO A 127 -6.79 15.68 -6.27
C PRO A 127 -6.15 14.30 -6.16
N VAL A 128 -6.79 13.30 -6.77
CA VAL A 128 -6.33 11.92 -6.86
C VAL A 128 -5.98 11.58 -8.31
N LYS A 129 -4.70 11.34 -8.58
CA LYS A 129 -4.23 10.87 -9.89
C LYS A 129 -4.40 9.36 -10.00
N PHE A 130 -5.34 8.95 -10.83
CA PHE A 130 -5.55 7.55 -11.16
C PHE A 130 -4.62 7.09 -12.29
N THR A 131 -4.01 5.91 -12.14
CA THR A 131 -3.05 5.38 -13.12
C THR A 131 -3.01 3.85 -13.12
N SER A 132 -2.62 3.25 -14.26
CA SER A 132 -2.26 1.82 -14.30
C SER A 132 -0.89 1.58 -13.63
N LEU A 133 -0.62 0.32 -13.25
CA LEU A 133 0.67 -0.04 -12.67
C LEU A 133 1.85 0.26 -13.61
N ASP A 134 1.68 0.05 -14.92
CA ASP A 134 2.74 0.29 -15.91
C ASP A 134 3.12 1.77 -16.02
N ARG A 135 2.15 2.67 -15.85
CA ARG A 135 2.36 4.12 -15.92
C ARG A 135 2.58 4.77 -14.55
N ALA A 136 2.54 3.98 -13.47
CA ALA A 136 2.60 4.49 -12.10
C ALA A 136 3.87 5.31 -11.85
N ARG A 137 5.03 4.84 -12.31
CA ARG A 137 6.32 5.53 -12.12
C ARG A 137 6.33 6.94 -12.71
N GLU A 138 5.81 7.09 -13.93
CA GLU A 138 5.66 8.39 -14.59
C GLU A 138 4.69 9.29 -13.82
N THR A 139 3.51 8.77 -13.48
CA THR A 139 2.49 9.54 -12.75
C THR A 139 2.97 10.02 -11.40
N ILE A 140 3.70 9.18 -10.65
CA ILE A 140 4.26 9.51 -9.33
C ILE A 140 5.27 10.64 -9.43
N ALA A 141 6.11 10.68 -10.46
CA ALA A 141 7.11 11.72 -10.64
C ALA A 141 6.52 13.14 -10.71
N PHE A 142 5.26 13.27 -11.14
CA PHE A 142 4.54 14.54 -11.27
C PHE A 142 3.46 14.75 -10.20
N ALA A 143 3.36 13.90 -9.19
CA ALA A 143 2.28 13.92 -8.19
C ALA A 143 2.63 14.73 -6.93
N LYS A 144 3.21 15.94 -7.09
CA LYS A 144 3.53 16.79 -5.94
C LYS A 144 2.25 17.26 -5.23
N ASN A 145 2.17 17.04 -3.91
CA ASN A 145 1.00 17.38 -3.07
C ASN A 145 -0.32 16.77 -3.55
N GLN A 146 -0.27 15.60 -4.16
CA GLN A 146 -1.43 14.87 -4.67
C GLN A 146 -1.36 13.42 -4.19
N VAL A 147 -2.49 12.75 -4.26
CA VAL A 147 -2.58 11.31 -4.03
C VAL A 147 -2.48 10.60 -5.38
N VAL A 148 -1.74 9.50 -5.44
CA VAL A 148 -1.76 8.59 -6.61
C VAL A 148 -2.55 7.35 -6.23
N LEU A 149 -3.55 6.98 -7.02
CA LEU A 149 -4.27 5.72 -6.91
C LEU A 149 -3.86 4.83 -8.08
N ILE A 150 -3.27 3.69 -7.78
CA ILE A 150 -2.97 2.67 -8.79
C ILE A 150 -4.24 1.84 -9.04
N GLU A 151 -4.44 1.43 -10.29
CA GLU A 151 -5.53 0.56 -10.70
C GLU A 151 -5.54 -0.74 -9.86
N ASN A 152 -6.69 -1.39 -9.82
CA ASN A 152 -6.93 -2.63 -9.09
C ASN A 152 -5.80 -3.63 -9.27
N ILE A 153 -4.98 -3.81 -8.22
CA ILE A 153 -3.80 -4.69 -8.30
C ILE A 153 -4.16 -6.17 -8.50
N ARG A 154 -5.42 -6.57 -8.31
CA ARG A 154 -5.91 -7.91 -8.66
C ARG A 154 -6.15 -8.12 -10.14
N PHE A 155 -6.00 -7.10 -10.97
CA PHE A 155 -5.86 -7.29 -12.40
C PHE A 155 -4.50 -7.91 -12.76
N GLU A 156 -3.49 -7.77 -11.89
CA GLU A 156 -2.20 -8.42 -12.07
C GLU A 156 -2.30 -9.92 -11.65
N PRO A 157 -2.01 -10.85 -12.58
CA PRO A 157 -2.15 -12.30 -12.30
C PRO A 157 -1.26 -12.80 -11.15
N GLY A 158 -0.22 -12.06 -10.80
CA GLY A 158 0.74 -12.38 -9.74
C GLY A 158 0.29 -12.00 -8.34
N GLU A 159 -0.74 -11.13 -8.17
CA GLU A 159 -1.11 -10.60 -6.85
C GLU A 159 -1.51 -11.70 -5.88
N GLU A 160 -2.49 -12.54 -6.26
CA GLU A 160 -3.00 -13.60 -5.39
C GLU A 160 -2.01 -14.79 -5.23
N ARG A 161 -0.99 -14.88 -6.09
CA ARG A 161 0.05 -15.92 -6.05
C ARG A 161 1.31 -15.49 -5.32
N ASN A 162 1.32 -14.28 -4.74
CA ASN A 162 2.49 -13.72 -4.09
C ASN A 162 3.73 -13.71 -5.00
N ASP A 163 3.56 -13.25 -6.24
CA ASP A 163 4.61 -13.24 -7.24
C ASP A 163 5.74 -12.27 -6.85
N PRO A 164 7.00 -12.74 -6.70
CA PRO A 164 8.09 -11.89 -6.27
C PRO A 164 8.42 -10.75 -7.25
N GLN A 165 8.19 -10.95 -8.54
CA GLN A 165 8.47 -9.92 -9.55
C GLN A 165 7.43 -8.80 -9.45
N LEU A 166 6.16 -9.14 -9.25
CA LEU A 166 5.11 -8.15 -8.99
C LEU A 166 5.37 -7.40 -7.68
N ALA A 167 5.71 -8.12 -6.61
CA ALA A 167 6.06 -7.51 -5.33
C ALA A 167 7.23 -6.52 -5.47
N GLN A 168 8.26 -6.86 -6.25
CA GLN A 168 9.38 -5.96 -6.52
C GLN A 168 8.96 -4.74 -7.35
N ARG A 169 8.12 -4.91 -8.38
CA ARG A 169 7.57 -3.80 -9.17
C ARG A 169 6.79 -2.81 -8.31
N LEU A 170 5.98 -3.32 -7.37
CA LEU A 170 5.25 -2.49 -6.42
C LEU A 170 6.20 -1.79 -5.44
N ALA A 171 7.17 -2.52 -4.88
CA ALA A 171 8.16 -1.98 -3.95
C ALA A 171 8.99 -0.84 -4.56
N ASP A 172 9.33 -0.92 -5.85
CA ASP A 172 10.09 0.10 -6.56
C ASP A 172 9.34 1.45 -6.70
N LEU A 173 8.04 1.47 -6.48
CA LEU A 173 7.23 2.69 -6.54
C LEU A 173 7.34 3.54 -5.28
N GLY A 174 7.71 2.95 -4.13
CA GLY A 174 7.76 3.62 -2.84
C GLY A 174 9.15 3.62 -2.21
N ASP A 175 9.37 4.57 -1.31
CA ASP A 175 10.54 4.60 -0.41
C ASP A 175 10.18 4.00 0.95
N ILE A 176 8.87 4.00 1.27
CA ILE A 176 8.27 3.49 2.49
C ILE A 176 7.02 2.70 2.11
N TYR A 177 6.82 1.55 2.75
CA TYR A 177 5.57 0.80 2.65
C TYR A 177 4.74 0.98 3.93
N CYS A 178 3.46 1.29 3.78
CA CYS A 178 2.49 1.39 4.85
C CYS A 178 1.33 0.42 4.58
N ASN A 179 1.01 -0.44 5.54
CA ASN A 179 -0.18 -1.30 5.44
C ASN A 179 -1.30 -0.73 6.30
N ASP A 180 -2.32 -0.16 5.65
CA ASP A 180 -3.56 0.32 6.25
C ASP A 180 -4.77 -0.52 5.77
N ALA A 181 -4.54 -1.80 5.50
CA ALA A 181 -5.54 -2.75 5.04
C ALA A 181 -5.55 -4.01 5.92
N PHE A 182 -6.12 -3.90 7.11
CA PHE A 182 -6.18 -5.02 8.07
C PHE A 182 -6.77 -6.30 7.46
N SER A 183 -7.80 -6.17 6.61
CA SER A 183 -8.43 -7.30 5.92
C SER A 183 -7.50 -8.07 4.98
N ALA A 184 -6.41 -7.45 4.50
CA ALA A 184 -5.43 -8.06 3.62
C ALA A 184 -4.13 -8.47 4.36
N ALA A 185 -3.89 -7.98 5.59
CA ALA A 185 -2.66 -8.20 6.34
C ALA A 185 -2.38 -9.67 6.70
N HIS A 186 -3.40 -10.52 6.68
CA HIS A 186 -3.30 -11.96 7.01
C HIS A 186 -3.03 -12.85 5.80
N ARG A 187 -2.88 -12.28 4.61
CA ARG A 187 -2.71 -13.03 3.36
C ARG A 187 -1.32 -12.79 2.79
N ALA A 188 -0.67 -13.87 2.34
CA ALA A 188 0.57 -13.79 1.57
C ALA A 188 0.24 -13.44 0.11
N HIS A 189 0.03 -12.17 -0.17
CA HIS A 189 -0.17 -11.61 -1.52
C HIS A 189 0.98 -10.66 -1.85
N ALA A 190 1.25 -10.46 -3.15
CA ALA A 190 2.25 -9.50 -3.62
C ALA A 190 1.82 -8.05 -3.36
#